data_bf54501be8d63b64e553d4d852af4310
#
_entry.id   bf54501be8d63b64e553d4d852af4310
#
_cell.length_a   1.000
_cell.length_b   1.000
_cell.length_c   1.000
_cell.angle_alpha   90.00
_cell.angle_beta   90.00
_cell.angle_gamma   90.00
#
_symmetry.space_group_name_H-M   'P 1'
#
loop_
_entity.id
_entity.type
_entity.pdbx_description
1 polymer ?
#
loop_
_entity_poly.entity_id
_entity_poly.type
_entity_poly.pdbx_seq_one_letter_code
_entity_poly.pdbx_strand_id
1 'polypeptide(L)'
;MGIQSNGEWLFDWPIDAPHQLTRGFINDGNGLDIVTETVQTSGLKPIYAAESGRVDQLQYWNGRTKTVMQSYGNMVRLNHGHFEGGLLQSRYAHMSRILVKQGQNVYRGQIIGYMGSTGNATGQHLHFEVIWKGKRWNPLNWLDDNFVNKYASVTNGVYHSVKRDSTINLYYINAGPLSAGDFKTVTELLKKLSINYTTK
;
A
#
# COMPACT_ATOMS: atom_id res chain seq x y z
N MET A 1 18.21 -2.17 3.15
CA MET A 1 17.54 -1.42 4.22
C MET A 1 16.65 -0.38 3.56
N GLY A 2 15.40 -0.34 3.90
CA GLY A 2 14.38 0.45 3.18
C GLY A 2 14.24 1.90 3.63
N ILE A 3 15.27 2.51 4.18
CA ILE A 3 15.28 3.91 4.62
C ILE A 3 15.90 4.76 3.52
N GLN A 4 15.21 5.83 3.11
CA GLN A 4 15.75 6.81 2.16
C GLN A 4 16.87 7.65 2.80
N SER A 5 17.65 8.35 1.96
CA SER A 5 18.75 9.22 2.43
C SER A 5 18.30 10.35 3.37
N ASN A 6 17.02 10.69 3.35
CA ASN A 6 16.39 11.66 4.26
C ASN A 6 15.88 11.03 5.57
N GLY A 7 16.18 9.76 5.85
CA GLY A 7 15.71 9.04 7.04
C GLY A 7 14.29 8.52 7.00
N GLU A 8 13.61 8.64 5.86
CA GLU A 8 12.25 8.14 5.68
C GLU A 8 12.22 6.67 5.25
N TRP A 9 11.21 5.92 5.72
CA TRP A 9 10.92 4.59 5.23
C TRP A 9 10.43 4.63 3.78
N LEU A 10 10.79 3.61 2.99
CA LEU A 10 10.40 3.56 1.59
C LEU A 10 8.94 3.18 1.39
N PHE A 11 8.37 2.38 2.28
CA PHE A 11 7.01 1.86 2.14
C PHE A 11 6.16 2.14 3.36
N ASP A 12 4.93 2.54 3.10
CA ASP A 12 3.85 2.52 4.10
C ASP A 12 3.24 1.13 4.18
N TRP A 13 2.57 0.82 5.31
CA TRP A 13 1.81 -0.40 5.43
C TRP A 13 0.69 -0.44 4.38
N PRO A 14 0.56 -1.55 3.62
CA PRO A 14 -0.40 -1.64 2.52
C PRO A 14 -1.84 -1.94 2.95
N ILE A 15 -2.12 -1.97 4.24
CA ILE A 15 -3.45 -2.19 4.85
C ILE A 15 -3.63 -1.33 6.08
N ASP A 16 -4.88 -1.12 6.51
CA ASP A 16 -5.22 -0.37 7.71
C ASP A 16 -4.73 -1.04 8.99
N ALA A 17 -4.36 -0.21 9.98
CA ALA A 17 -4.13 -0.64 11.35
C ALA A 17 -5.47 -0.84 12.10
N PRO A 18 -5.54 -1.70 13.14
CA PRO A 18 -4.49 -2.61 13.56
C PRO A 18 -4.29 -3.74 12.54
N HIS A 19 -3.06 -4.12 12.31
CA HIS A 19 -2.73 -5.23 11.43
C HIS A 19 -1.91 -6.29 12.19
N GLN A 20 -2.02 -7.53 11.74
CA GLN A 20 -1.31 -8.68 12.32
C GLN A 20 -0.64 -9.49 11.22
N LEU A 21 0.54 -9.99 11.50
CA LEU A 21 1.21 -10.96 10.65
C LEU A 21 0.66 -12.35 10.98
N THR A 22 0.10 -13.01 9.96
CA THR A 22 -0.27 -14.42 10.07
C THR A 22 0.85 -15.33 9.58
N ARG A 23 1.76 -14.78 8.76
CA ARG A 23 3.02 -15.42 8.37
C ARG A 23 4.09 -14.36 8.16
N GLY A 24 5.23 -14.54 8.83
CA GLY A 24 6.42 -13.72 8.64
C GLY A 24 7.21 -14.11 7.39
N PHE A 25 8.21 -13.28 7.06
CA PHE A 25 9.17 -13.58 6.01
C PHE A 25 10.06 -14.75 6.46
N ILE A 26 10.07 -15.83 5.69
CA ILE A 26 10.92 -16.99 5.89
C ILE A 26 12.11 -16.89 4.93
N ASN A 27 13.23 -17.52 5.25
CA ASN A 27 14.49 -17.47 4.48
C ASN A 27 14.37 -17.90 3.00
N ASP A 28 13.24 -18.51 2.62
CA ASP A 28 12.91 -18.88 1.25
C ASP A 28 12.36 -17.73 0.38
N GLY A 29 12.17 -16.56 0.98
CA GLY A 29 11.77 -15.35 0.25
C GLY A 29 10.29 -15.25 -0.11
N ASN A 30 9.39 -15.73 0.76
CA ASN A 30 7.96 -15.79 0.47
C ASN A 30 7.16 -14.51 0.74
N GLY A 31 7.71 -13.44 1.23
CA GLY A 31 6.95 -12.23 1.61
C GLY A 31 6.21 -12.38 2.96
N LEU A 32 5.29 -11.46 3.23
CA LEU A 32 4.47 -11.43 4.46
C LEU A 32 3.02 -11.78 4.14
N ASP A 33 2.36 -12.52 5.03
CA ASP A 33 0.90 -12.61 5.04
C ASP A 33 0.36 -11.75 6.18
N ILE A 34 -0.52 -10.80 5.84
CA ILE A 34 -0.96 -9.74 6.73
C ILE A 34 -2.49 -9.70 6.74
N VAL A 35 -3.07 -9.56 7.92
CA VAL A 35 -4.51 -9.37 8.10
C VAL A 35 -4.81 -8.08 8.87
N THR A 36 -6.00 -7.54 8.67
CA THR A 36 -6.54 -6.45 9.49
C THR A 36 -7.99 -6.76 9.86
N GLU A 37 -8.40 -6.32 11.04
CA GLU A 37 -9.81 -6.33 11.44
C GLU A 37 -10.56 -5.08 10.94
N THR A 38 -9.85 -4.07 10.50
CA THR A 38 -10.45 -2.84 9.98
C THR A 38 -11.16 -3.12 8.66
N VAL A 39 -12.44 -2.81 8.60
CA VAL A 39 -13.28 -2.91 7.41
C VAL A 39 -13.93 -1.55 7.11
N GLN A 40 -14.09 -1.25 5.84
CA GLN A 40 -14.91 -0.10 5.43
C GLN A 40 -16.39 -0.36 5.68
N THR A 41 -17.22 0.68 5.62
CA THR A 41 -18.68 0.58 5.72
C THR A 41 -19.29 -0.42 4.73
N SER A 42 -18.61 -0.66 3.60
CA SER A 42 -18.96 -1.69 2.60
C SER A 42 -18.64 -3.13 3.03
N GLY A 43 -18.03 -3.35 4.19
CA GLY A 43 -17.50 -4.66 4.61
C GLY A 43 -16.21 -5.09 3.91
N LEU A 44 -15.62 -4.23 3.09
CA LEU A 44 -14.41 -4.50 2.34
C LEU A 44 -13.17 -4.05 3.11
N LYS A 45 -12.07 -4.78 2.97
CA LYS A 45 -10.75 -4.46 3.53
C LYS A 45 -9.85 -3.90 2.41
N PRO A 46 -9.57 -2.59 2.38
CA PRO A 46 -8.79 -2.00 1.30
C PRO A 46 -7.32 -2.44 1.34
N ILE A 47 -6.73 -2.50 0.15
CA ILE A 47 -5.29 -2.65 -0.04
C ILE A 47 -4.79 -1.37 -0.69
N TYR A 48 -3.76 -0.78 -0.10
CA TYR A 48 -3.15 0.46 -0.54
C TYR A 48 -1.82 0.22 -1.24
N ALA A 49 -1.46 1.08 -2.18
CA ALA A 49 -0.11 1.13 -2.71
C ALA A 49 0.86 1.58 -1.61
N ALA A 50 1.80 0.74 -1.24
CA ALA A 50 2.78 1.04 -0.18
C ALA A 50 3.71 2.21 -0.55
N GLU A 51 3.90 2.46 -1.85
CA GLU A 51 4.63 3.59 -2.42
C GLU A 51 4.06 3.93 -3.79
N SER A 52 4.28 5.17 -4.24
CA SER A 52 3.95 5.61 -5.59
C SER A 52 4.69 4.78 -6.63
N GLY A 53 4.04 4.49 -7.75
CA GLY A 53 4.64 3.67 -8.78
C GLY A 53 3.74 3.45 -9.98
N ARG A 54 4.20 2.60 -10.88
CA ARG A 54 3.45 2.21 -12.07
C ARG A 54 3.04 0.75 -11.97
N VAL A 55 1.79 0.43 -12.27
CA VAL A 55 1.31 -0.95 -12.38
C VAL A 55 2.04 -1.64 -13.53
N ASP A 56 2.99 -2.50 -13.22
CA ASP A 56 3.80 -3.19 -14.23
C ASP A 56 3.35 -4.63 -14.49
N GLN A 57 2.54 -5.20 -13.56
CA GLN A 57 1.94 -6.51 -13.77
C GLN A 57 0.57 -6.61 -13.08
N LEU A 58 -0.41 -7.11 -13.80
CA LEU A 58 -1.68 -7.57 -13.26
C LEU A 58 -1.84 -9.06 -13.54
N GLN A 59 -2.49 -9.76 -12.61
CA GLN A 59 -2.95 -11.11 -12.80
C GLN A 59 -4.37 -11.23 -12.29
N TYR A 60 -5.21 -11.86 -13.10
CA TYR A 60 -6.55 -12.28 -12.72
C TYR A 60 -6.55 -13.78 -12.54
N TRP A 61 -7.04 -14.22 -11.38
CA TRP A 61 -7.15 -15.65 -11.09
C TRP A 61 -8.21 -16.32 -11.94
N ASN A 62 -7.88 -17.48 -12.47
CA ASN A 62 -8.79 -18.26 -13.32
C ASN A 62 -9.87 -19.04 -12.54
N GLY A 63 -9.92 -18.91 -11.21
CA GLY A 63 -10.89 -19.56 -10.34
C GLY A 63 -10.59 -21.03 -10.02
N ARG A 64 -9.54 -21.62 -10.56
CA ARG A 64 -9.25 -23.06 -10.46
C ARG A 64 -7.84 -23.39 -10.02
N THR A 65 -6.85 -22.88 -10.74
CA THR A 65 -5.44 -23.25 -10.56
C THR A 65 -4.84 -22.53 -9.35
N LYS A 66 -4.13 -23.29 -8.50
CA LYS A 66 -3.45 -22.77 -7.30
C LYS A 66 -1.93 -22.94 -7.34
N THR A 67 -1.37 -23.21 -8.51
CA THR A 67 0.07 -23.46 -8.68
C THR A 67 0.74 -22.39 -9.53
N VAL A 68 2.05 -22.31 -9.46
CA VAL A 68 2.89 -21.35 -10.19
C VAL A 68 2.37 -19.92 -9.97
N MET A 69 2.29 -19.11 -11.01
CA MET A 69 1.80 -17.72 -10.91
C MET A 69 0.35 -17.63 -10.43
N GLN A 70 -0.52 -18.58 -10.80
CA GLN A 70 -1.91 -18.60 -10.36
C GLN A 70 -2.07 -18.84 -8.83
N SER A 71 -1.00 -19.28 -8.13
CA SER A 71 -0.98 -19.34 -6.67
C SER A 71 -1.20 -17.98 -6.01
N TYR A 72 -0.76 -16.88 -6.64
CA TYR A 72 -0.98 -15.52 -6.16
C TYR A 72 -2.45 -15.06 -6.25
N GLY A 73 -3.30 -15.77 -6.98
CA GLY A 73 -4.68 -15.34 -7.21
C GLY A 73 -4.74 -14.05 -8.02
N ASN A 74 -5.68 -13.17 -7.70
CA ASN A 74 -5.68 -11.81 -8.23
C ASN A 74 -4.51 -11.03 -7.63
N MET A 75 -3.68 -10.42 -8.47
CA MET A 75 -2.41 -9.84 -8.06
C MET A 75 -2.12 -8.54 -8.80
N VAL A 76 -1.60 -7.57 -8.07
CA VAL A 76 -1.02 -6.33 -8.60
C VAL A 76 0.47 -6.31 -8.24
N ARG A 77 1.32 -5.94 -9.21
CA ARG A 77 2.70 -5.57 -8.95
C ARG A 77 2.94 -4.13 -9.38
N LEU A 78 3.57 -3.37 -8.51
CA LEU A 78 3.97 -1.99 -8.73
C LEU A 78 5.48 -1.91 -8.96
N ASN A 79 5.87 -1.11 -9.92
CA ASN A 79 7.25 -0.71 -10.20
C ASN A 79 7.45 0.71 -9.66
N HIS A 80 8.36 0.86 -8.69
CA HIS A 80 8.67 2.13 -8.02
C HIS A 80 9.90 2.84 -8.61
N GLY A 81 10.44 2.31 -9.72
CA GLY A 81 11.66 2.82 -10.34
C GLY A 81 12.92 2.21 -9.75
N HIS A 82 14.05 2.89 -9.96
CA HIS A 82 15.35 2.42 -9.48
C HIS A 82 15.64 3.02 -8.10
N PHE A 83 16.04 2.15 -7.20
CA PHE A 83 16.52 2.50 -5.87
C PHE A 83 17.88 1.83 -5.64
N GLU A 84 18.91 2.61 -5.26
CA GLU A 84 20.27 2.14 -5.00
C GLU A 84 20.80 1.16 -6.09
N GLY A 85 20.65 1.56 -7.35
CA GLY A 85 21.15 0.82 -8.50
C GLY A 85 20.37 -0.45 -8.84
N GLY A 86 19.16 -0.64 -8.32
CA GLY A 86 18.30 -1.77 -8.64
C GLY A 86 16.84 -1.39 -8.80
N LEU A 87 16.10 -2.16 -9.59
CA LEU A 87 14.68 -2.01 -9.74
C LEU A 87 13.98 -2.39 -8.42
N LEU A 88 13.13 -1.50 -7.92
CA LEU A 88 12.33 -1.71 -6.73
C LEU A 88 10.87 -1.94 -7.11
N GLN A 89 10.27 -2.99 -6.58
CA GLN A 89 8.89 -3.37 -6.86
C GLN A 89 8.22 -3.86 -5.58
N SER A 90 6.89 -3.73 -5.53
CA SER A 90 6.04 -4.38 -4.53
C SER A 90 4.98 -5.25 -5.19
N ARG A 91 4.57 -6.33 -4.54
CA ARG A 91 3.53 -7.25 -5.02
C ARG A 91 2.47 -7.44 -3.96
N TYR A 92 1.21 -7.42 -4.40
CA TYR A 92 0.00 -7.53 -3.60
C TYR A 92 -0.85 -8.66 -4.17
N ALA A 93 -1.05 -9.71 -3.40
CA ALA A 93 -1.71 -10.93 -3.90
C ALA A 93 -2.94 -11.32 -3.07
N HIS A 94 -3.62 -12.38 -3.53
CA HIS A 94 -4.86 -12.94 -2.98
C HIS A 94 -6.04 -11.97 -2.93
N MET A 95 -6.01 -10.93 -3.79
CA MET A 95 -7.04 -9.89 -3.82
C MET A 95 -8.41 -10.46 -4.22
N SER A 96 -9.47 -9.95 -3.62
CA SER A 96 -10.83 -10.21 -4.07
C SER A 96 -11.17 -9.41 -5.33
N ARG A 97 -10.65 -8.18 -5.41
CA ARG A 97 -10.89 -7.27 -6.53
C ARG A 97 -9.70 -6.35 -6.77
N ILE A 98 -9.34 -6.18 -8.04
CA ILE A 98 -8.35 -5.21 -8.51
C ILE A 98 -9.08 -3.94 -8.99
N LEU A 99 -8.60 -2.75 -8.61
CA LEU A 99 -9.20 -1.45 -8.97
C LEU A 99 -8.34 -0.64 -9.94
N VAL A 100 -7.14 -1.12 -10.26
CA VAL A 100 -6.19 -0.43 -11.12
C VAL A 100 -6.02 -1.15 -12.46
N LYS A 101 -5.44 -0.45 -13.45
CA LYS A 101 -5.20 -0.99 -14.80
C LYS A 101 -3.71 -1.16 -15.06
N GLN A 102 -3.37 -2.08 -15.96
CA GLN A 102 -2.01 -2.24 -16.45
C GLN A 102 -1.46 -0.92 -16.98
N GLY A 103 -0.26 -0.55 -16.55
CA GLY A 103 0.41 0.68 -16.94
C GLY A 103 -0.07 1.94 -16.21
N GLN A 104 -1.07 1.86 -15.33
CA GLN A 104 -1.54 3.00 -14.54
C GLN A 104 -0.47 3.45 -13.55
N ASN A 105 -0.29 4.77 -13.41
CA ASN A 105 0.44 5.34 -12.28
C ASN A 105 -0.47 5.40 -11.06
N VAL A 106 0.07 5.04 -9.92
CA VAL A 106 -0.60 5.09 -8.62
C VAL A 106 0.24 5.89 -7.64
N TYR A 107 -0.42 6.48 -6.65
CA TYR A 107 0.25 7.22 -5.58
C TYR A 107 0.33 6.35 -4.32
N ARG A 108 1.33 6.62 -3.48
CA ARG A 108 1.43 6.05 -2.13
C ARG A 108 0.11 6.27 -1.38
N GLY A 109 -0.41 5.24 -0.72
CA GLY A 109 -1.71 5.27 -0.03
C GLY A 109 -2.94 5.18 -0.93
N GLN A 110 -2.79 5.11 -2.26
CA GLN A 110 -3.91 4.88 -3.16
C GLN A 110 -4.49 3.47 -2.98
N ILE A 111 -5.83 3.33 -2.89
CA ILE A 111 -6.46 2.00 -2.92
C ILE A 111 -6.24 1.38 -4.31
N ILE A 112 -5.62 0.21 -4.34
CA ILE A 112 -5.36 -0.55 -5.56
C ILE A 112 -6.26 -1.77 -5.71
N GLY A 113 -6.98 -2.11 -4.65
CA GLY A 113 -7.96 -3.21 -4.61
C GLY A 113 -8.39 -3.57 -3.21
N TYR A 114 -8.96 -4.75 -3.06
CA TYR A 114 -9.48 -5.24 -1.79
C TYR A 114 -8.91 -6.62 -1.46
N MET A 115 -8.67 -6.82 -0.17
CA MET A 115 -8.20 -8.09 0.39
C MET A 115 -9.19 -9.22 0.08
N GLY A 116 -8.67 -10.39 -0.20
CA GLY A 116 -9.45 -11.58 -0.54
C GLY A 116 -8.78 -12.88 -0.14
N SER A 117 -9.20 -13.95 -0.80
CA SER A 117 -8.68 -15.31 -0.60
C SER A 117 -8.59 -16.05 -1.94
N THR A 118 -8.17 -15.36 -3.00
CA THR A 118 -8.02 -15.95 -4.33
C THR A 118 -6.66 -16.65 -4.48
N GLY A 119 -6.56 -17.62 -5.40
CA GLY A 119 -5.34 -18.40 -5.58
C GLY A 119 -5.13 -19.46 -4.49
N ASN A 120 -3.88 -19.62 -4.05
CA ASN A 120 -3.53 -20.58 -3.00
C ASN A 120 -3.59 -19.94 -1.61
N ALA A 121 -4.77 -19.51 -1.20
CA ALA A 121 -5.04 -18.92 0.10
C ALA A 121 -6.03 -19.79 0.89
N THR A 122 -5.84 -19.90 2.20
CA THR A 122 -6.73 -20.64 3.12
C THR A 122 -7.73 -19.74 3.84
N GLY A 123 -7.55 -18.43 3.77
CA GLY A 123 -8.40 -17.42 4.38
C GLY A 123 -8.12 -16.04 3.80
N GLN A 124 -8.90 -15.05 4.21
CA GLN A 124 -8.74 -13.68 3.76
C GLN A 124 -7.48 -13.05 4.37
N HIS A 125 -6.51 -12.71 3.53
CA HIS A 125 -5.28 -12.00 3.91
C HIS A 125 -4.68 -11.29 2.71
N LEU A 126 -3.75 -10.37 2.96
CA LEU A 126 -2.86 -9.82 1.96
C LEU A 126 -1.53 -10.58 1.99
N HIS A 127 -1.11 -11.16 0.87
CA HIS A 127 0.27 -11.56 0.67
C HIS A 127 1.04 -10.39 0.05
N PHE A 128 2.05 -9.89 0.76
CA PHE A 128 2.83 -8.71 0.38
C PHE A 128 4.30 -9.05 0.22
N GLU A 129 4.88 -8.66 -0.93
CA GLU A 129 6.30 -8.85 -1.22
C GLU A 129 6.97 -7.53 -1.56
N VAL A 130 8.21 -7.37 -1.13
CA VAL A 130 9.17 -6.38 -1.64
C VAL A 130 10.19 -7.08 -2.50
N ILE A 131 10.39 -6.58 -3.71
CA ILE A 131 11.31 -7.14 -4.71
C ILE A 131 12.30 -6.04 -5.08
N TRP A 132 13.58 -6.28 -4.79
CA TRP A 132 14.67 -5.37 -5.14
C TRP A 132 15.80 -6.13 -5.82
N LYS A 133 16.32 -5.59 -6.91
CA LYS A 133 17.35 -6.26 -7.74
C LYS A 133 16.93 -7.67 -8.14
N GLY A 134 15.64 -7.89 -8.45
CA GLY A 134 15.08 -9.18 -8.86
C GLY A 134 14.95 -10.24 -7.76
N LYS A 135 15.27 -9.90 -6.50
CA LYS A 135 15.17 -10.81 -5.35
C LYS A 135 14.10 -10.32 -4.38
N ARG A 136 13.43 -11.24 -3.70
CA ARG A 136 12.52 -10.90 -2.59
C ARG A 136 13.32 -10.57 -1.34
N TRP A 137 12.86 -9.55 -0.64
CA TRP A 137 13.44 -9.06 0.60
C TRP A 137 12.38 -9.08 1.69
N ASN A 138 12.82 -9.19 2.95
CA ASN A 138 11.90 -9.09 4.08
C ASN A 138 11.21 -7.73 4.08
N PRO A 139 9.88 -7.67 3.85
CA PRO A 139 9.18 -6.40 3.79
C PRO A 139 9.26 -5.58 5.07
N LEU A 140 9.43 -6.21 6.24
CA LEU A 140 9.58 -5.50 7.52
C LEU A 140 10.79 -4.57 7.56
N ASN A 141 11.81 -4.81 6.72
CA ASN A 141 12.96 -3.91 6.61
C ASN A 141 12.67 -2.66 5.76
N TRP A 142 11.47 -2.55 5.17
CA TRP A 142 11.07 -1.53 4.22
C TRP A 142 9.84 -0.74 4.67
N LEU A 143 9.06 -1.32 5.58
CA LEU A 143 7.81 -0.77 6.08
C LEU A 143 8.03 0.20 7.23
N ASP A 144 7.29 1.31 7.23
CA ASP A 144 7.32 2.30 8.31
C ASP A 144 6.44 1.86 9.49
N ASP A 145 7.07 1.50 10.61
CA ASP A 145 6.36 1.15 11.84
C ASP A 145 5.70 2.37 12.52
N ASN A 146 6.11 3.59 12.14
CA ASN A 146 5.58 4.82 12.72
C ASN A 146 4.40 5.41 11.91
N PHE A 147 4.08 4.81 10.76
CA PHE A 147 2.99 5.31 9.93
C PHE A 147 1.64 4.95 10.54
N VAL A 148 1.01 5.94 11.12
CA VAL A 148 -0.37 5.83 11.58
C VAL A 148 -1.29 6.00 10.37
N ASN A 149 -1.70 4.90 9.73
CA ASN A 149 -2.72 4.86 8.67
C ASN A 149 -4.11 5.42 9.12
N LYS A 150 -4.11 6.25 10.14
CA LYS A 150 -5.30 6.73 10.82
C LYS A 150 -6.15 7.68 9.97
N TYR A 151 -5.65 8.12 8.81
CA TYR A 151 -6.25 9.23 8.07
C TYR A 151 -6.22 9.09 6.54
N ALA A 152 -6.07 7.90 6.00
CA ALA A 152 -6.33 7.70 4.57
C ALA A 152 -7.84 7.76 4.35
N SER A 153 -8.37 8.92 4.02
CA SER A 153 -9.74 9.07 3.56
C SER A 153 -9.77 9.09 2.04
N VAL A 154 -10.69 8.36 1.45
CA VAL A 154 -10.99 8.44 0.03
C VAL A 154 -12.22 9.34 -0.13
N THR A 155 -12.04 10.48 -0.74
CA THR A 155 -13.14 11.34 -1.17
C THR A 155 -13.05 11.50 -2.68
N ASN A 156 -14.06 11.01 -3.42
CA ASN A 156 -14.16 11.12 -4.88
C ASN A 156 -12.94 10.58 -5.68
N GLY A 157 -12.32 9.49 -5.21
CA GLY A 157 -11.18 8.87 -5.90
C GLY A 157 -9.84 9.58 -5.70
N VAL A 158 -9.80 10.57 -4.82
CA VAL A 158 -8.57 11.25 -4.41
C VAL A 158 -8.09 10.67 -3.08
N TYR A 159 -6.82 10.35 -3.02
CA TYR A 159 -6.18 9.71 -1.87
C TYR A 159 -5.36 10.72 -1.10
N HIS A 160 -5.55 10.74 0.21
CA HIS A 160 -4.80 11.60 1.12
C HIS A 160 -4.03 10.71 2.09
N SER A 161 -2.72 10.80 2.05
CA SER A 161 -1.88 10.29 3.13
C SER A 161 -1.35 11.48 3.95
N VAL A 162 -1.53 11.42 5.26
CA VAL A 162 -0.95 12.40 6.17
C VAL A 162 0.31 11.78 6.75
N LYS A 163 1.45 12.35 6.44
CA LYS A 163 2.75 11.93 6.98
C LYS A 163 3.18 12.88 8.10
N ARG A 164 3.63 12.31 9.22
CA ARG A 164 4.25 13.09 10.29
C ARG A 164 5.74 13.23 10.03
N ASP A 165 6.23 14.45 9.93
CA ASP A 165 7.65 14.73 10.05
C ASP A 165 8.02 14.75 11.54
N SER A 166 8.76 13.74 11.97
CA SER A 166 9.16 13.57 13.38
C SER A 166 10.14 14.63 13.86
N THR A 167 10.84 15.30 12.94
CA THR A 167 11.86 16.31 13.28
C THR A 167 11.27 17.68 13.56
N ILE A 168 10.17 18.03 12.88
CA ILE A 168 9.54 19.36 12.98
C ILE A 168 8.06 19.31 13.36
N ASN A 169 7.54 18.13 13.69
CA ASN A 169 6.11 17.92 14.03
C ASN A 169 5.15 18.41 12.91
N LEU A 170 5.60 18.40 11.67
CA LEU A 170 4.86 18.84 10.50
C LEU A 170 4.20 17.63 9.83
N TYR A 171 2.99 17.83 9.33
CA TYR A 171 2.25 16.82 8.58
C TYR A 171 2.20 17.21 7.10
N TYR A 172 2.62 16.30 6.23
CA TYR A 172 2.49 16.47 4.79
C TYR A 172 1.25 15.73 4.30
N ILE A 173 0.45 16.40 3.50
CA ILE A 173 -0.64 15.76 2.75
C ILE A 173 -0.14 15.55 1.33
N ASN A 174 0.09 14.30 0.95
CA ASN A 174 0.28 13.92 -0.43
C ASN A 174 -1.11 13.73 -1.04
N ALA A 175 -1.63 14.79 -1.63
CA ALA A 175 -2.86 14.75 -2.40
C ALA A 175 -2.52 14.79 -3.89
N GLY A 176 -3.08 13.86 -4.66
CA GLY A 176 -3.15 14.04 -6.10
C GLY A 176 -3.96 15.31 -6.45
N PRO A 177 -4.19 15.61 -7.73
CA PRO A 177 -4.95 16.80 -8.11
C PRO A 177 -6.32 16.80 -7.43
N LEU A 178 -6.47 17.70 -6.47
CA LEU A 178 -7.67 17.86 -5.65
C LEU A 178 -8.71 18.69 -6.40
N SER A 179 -9.96 18.26 -6.37
CA SER A 179 -11.07 19.18 -6.67
C SER A 179 -11.19 20.25 -5.56
N ALA A 180 -11.81 21.38 -5.85
CA ALA A 180 -12.03 22.44 -4.86
C ALA A 180 -12.82 21.92 -3.61
N GLY A 181 -13.70 20.94 -3.80
CA GLY A 181 -14.45 20.31 -2.72
C GLY A 181 -13.57 19.44 -1.81
N ASP A 182 -12.65 18.68 -2.41
CA ASP A 182 -11.71 17.83 -1.67
C ASP A 182 -10.74 18.67 -0.86
N PHE A 183 -10.24 19.78 -1.43
CA PHE A 183 -9.37 20.71 -0.75
C PHE A 183 -10.03 21.30 0.51
N LYS A 184 -11.31 21.67 0.41
CA LYS A 184 -12.10 22.17 1.55
C LYS A 184 -12.19 21.10 2.66
N THR A 185 -12.52 19.86 2.29
CA THR A 185 -12.63 18.74 3.26
C THR A 185 -11.32 18.47 3.97
N VAL A 186 -10.21 18.47 3.26
CA VAL A 186 -8.87 18.27 3.83
C VAL A 186 -8.50 19.42 4.77
N THR A 187 -8.76 20.66 4.38
CA THR A 187 -8.46 21.82 5.23
C THR A 187 -9.31 21.84 6.49
N GLU A 188 -10.57 21.41 6.44
CA GLU A 188 -11.43 21.29 7.60
C GLU A 188 -10.93 20.18 8.55
N LEU A 189 -10.48 19.05 8.01
CA LEU A 189 -9.87 17.97 8.79
C LEU A 189 -8.60 18.44 9.50
N LEU A 190 -7.71 19.14 8.81
CA LEU A 190 -6.48 19.68 9.39
C LEU A 190 -6.75 20.68 10.50
N LYS A 191 -7.73 21.58 10.33
CA LYS A 191 -8.18 22.50 11.37
C LYS A 191 -8.70 21.74 12.59
N LYS A 192 -9.54 20.73 12.38
CA LYS A 192 -10.11 19.89 13.44
C LYS A 192 -9.04 19.13 14.24
N LEU A 193 -7.94 18.77 13.59
CA LEU A 193 -6.78 18.09 14.19
C LEU A 193 -5.74 19.07 14.78
N SER A 194 -6.00 20.39 14.71
CA SER A 194 -5.05 21.45 15.11
C SER A 194 -3.69 21.33 14.41
N ILE A 195 -3.68 20.89 13.17
CA ILE A 195 -2.47 20.72 12.36
C ILE A 195 -2.23 21.99 11.57
N ASN A 196 -1.05 22.61 11.72
CA ASN A 196 -0.62 23.70 10.88
C ASN A 196 -0.28 23.19 9.47
N TYR A 197 -0.79 23.84 8.45
CA TYR A 197 -0.55 23.48 7.05
C TYR A 197 -0.25 24.73 6.22
N THR A 198 0.57 24.55 5.20
CA THR A 198 0.83 25.57 4.17
C THR A 198 0.39 25.04 2.81
N THR A 199 -0.29 25.87 2.04
CA THR A 199 -0.60 25.60 0.64
C THR A 199 0.50 26.16 -0.23
N LYS A 200 1.05 25.38 -1.13
CA LYS A 200 1.90 25.85 -2.22
C LYS A 200 1.14 25.84 -3.52
#